data_73967597f2f0d51462cb4a186f03a7b9
#
_entry.id   73967597f2f0d51462cb4a186f03a7b9
#
_cell.length_a   1.000
_cell.length_b   1.000
_cell.length_c   1.000
_cell.angle_alpha   90.00
_cell.angle_beta   90.00
_cell.angle_gamma   90.00
#
_symmetry.space_group_name_H-M   'P 1'
#
loop_
_entity.id
_entity.type
_entity.pdbx_description
1 polymer ?
#
loop_
_entity_poly.entity_id
_entity_poly.type
_entity_poly.pdbx_seq_one_letter_code
_entity_poly.pdbx_strand_id
1 'polypeptide(L)'
;LGVDAIWLLPIYPSPLLDDGYDIADYNDIHPDYGNLEDFKTFVAAVHQRGMKVITDLVLNHTSDQHRWFQEARQGRDNPYHDYYVWSDDDQKYAGARIIFLDTEESNWSWDDSAGRYFWHRFYSSQPDLNYDNPKVRQEMLDIARFWLDLGVDGFRADAVPYLFERENTNCENLPETHAYLKELRRYIDQHYPGRILLCEANQWPGDVREYFGDGDEFHMGFHFPLMPRIYMAMRRSEVEPLEWVMEKTPSIPENTQWCIFLRNHDELTLEMVTEAEREWMWEQFAPEPRMRLNLGIRRRLAPLLDNDRKQIELANSLLFSLPGSPILYYGDEIGMGDDISLPDRNGVRTPMQWDNSPRAGFSEAPVENLYAPLVSSPGFKPAQVNVADQLEDPGSLLNTVK
;
A
#
# COMPACT_ATOMS: atom_id res chain seq x y z
N LEU A 1 16.93 2.30 -14.27
CA LEU A 1 16.86 1.07 -13.47
C LEU A 1 16.46 -0.16 -14.29
N GLY A 2 15.76 -0.02 -15.43
CA GLY A 2 15.25 -1.14 -16.20
C GLY A 2 13.98 -1.77 -15.64
N VAL A 3 13.18 -0.98 -14.91
CA VAL A 3 11.86 -1.42 -14.41
C VAL A 3 10.86 -1.57 -15.57
N ASP A 4 9.95 -2.53 -15.45
CA ASP A 4 8.92 -2.82 -16.46
C ASP A 4 7.60 -2.10 -16.18
N ALA A 5 7.36 -1.72 -14.94
CA ALA A 5 6.13 -1.04 -14.54
C ALA A 5 6.39 0.04 -13.49
N ILE A 6 5.52 1.05 -13.49
CA ILE A 6 5.42 2.06 -12.45
C ILE A 6 4.09 1.84 -11.73
N TRP A 7 4.15 1.65 -10.42
CA TRP A 7 2.98 1.66 -9.56
C TRP A 7 2.89 3.04 -8.88
N LEU A 8 1.81 3.76 -9.19
CA LEU A 8 1.45 5.02 -8.56
C LEU A 8 0.60 4.75 -7.32
N LEU A 9 1.01 5.32 -6.19
CA LEU A 9 0.15 5.45 -5.01
C LEU A 9 -1.06 6.33 -5.36
N PRO A 10 -2.11 6.42 -4.50
CA PRO A 10 -3.33 7.13 -4.83
C PRO A 10 -3.09 8.56 -5.33
N ILE A 11 -3.64 8.88 -6.48
CA ILE A 11 -3.53 10.17 -7.17
C ILE A 11 -4.85 10.94 -7.23
N TYR A 12 -5.86 10.41 -6.57
CA TYR A 12 -7.25 10.87 -6.59
C TYR A 12 -7.46 12.08 -5.68
N PRO A 13 -8.49 12.93 -5.91
CA PRO A 13 -8.91 13.93 -4.95
C PRO A 13 -9.14 13.32 -3.57
N SER A 14 -8.50 13.91 -2.57
CA SER A 14 -8.47 13.43 -1.20
C SER A 14 -8.19 14.58 -0.24
N PRO A 15 -8.70 14.59 0.99
CA PRO A 15 -8.25 15.49 2.04
C PRO A 15 -6.84 15.17 2.56
N LEU A 16 -6.22 14.10 2.08
CA LEU A 16 -4.85 13.66 2.40
C LEU A 16 -4.64 13.37 3.90
N LEU A 17 -5.67 12.88 4.58
CA LEU A 17 -5.56 12.43 5.97
C LEU A 17 -4.80 11.10 6.07
N ASP A 18 -4.85 10.30 5.01
CA ASP A 18 -4.06 9.08 4.82
C ASP A 18 -3.36 9.09 3.44
N ASP A 19 -2.69 10.21 3.14
CA ASP A 19 -1.85 10.41 1.93
C ASP A 19 -2.51 9.96 0.61
N GLY A 20 -3.84 10.08 0.52
CA GLY A 20 -4.62 9.77 -0.68
C GLY A 20 -5.41 8.46 -0.63
N TYR A 21 -5.20 7.58 0.36
CA TYR A 21 -6.04 6.39 0.55
C TYR A 21 -7.45 6.74 1.04
N ASP A 22 -7.66 7.93 1.59
CA ASP A 22 -8.96 8.53 1.91
C ASP A 22 -9.53 9.26 0.68
N ILE A 23 -10.02 8.50 -0.30
CA ILE A 23 -10.46 9.01 -1.62
C ILE A 23 -11.79 9.74 -1.51
N ALA A 24 -11.82 11.00 -1.97
CA ALA A 24 -13.03 11.83 -2.04
C ALA A 24 -13.72 11.83 -3.42
N ASP A 25 -12.98 11.51 -4.50
CA ASP A 25 -13.50 11.30 -5.85
C ASP A 25 -12.60 10.30 -6.60
N TYR A 26 -13.17 9.20 -7.06
CA TYR A 26 -12.41 8.15 -7.77
C TYR A 26 -12.12 8.48 -9.23
N ASN A 27 -12.78 9.46 -9.84
CA ASN A 27 -12.76 9.67 -11.28
C ASN A 27 -12.01 10.95 -11.71
N ASP A 28 -11.19 11.51 -10.83
CA ASP A 28 -10.38 12.68 -11.13
C ASP A 28 -8.97 12.55 -10.52
N ILE A 29 -8.11 13.52 -10.83
CA ILE A 29 -6.75 13.64 -10.31
C ILE A 29 -6.73 14.74 -9.24
N HIS A 30 -6.01 14.50 -8.15
CA HIS A 30 -5.79 15.51 -7.11
C HIS A 30 -5.13 16.76 -7.71
N PRO A 31 -5.64 17.97 -7.41
CA PRO A 31 -5.16 19.21 -8.07
C PRO A 31 -3.65 19.47 -7.93
N ASP A 32 -3.02 18.98 -6.85
CA ASP A 32 -1.58 19.14 -6.65
C ASP A 32 -0.74 18.27 -7.60
N TYR A 33 -1.33 17.25 -8.19
CA TYR A 33 -0.67 16.33 -9.16
C TYR A 33 -0.98 16.68 -10.62
N GLY A 34 -1.92 17.59 -10.86
CA GLY A 34 -2.36 17.99 -12.19
C GLY A 34 -3.83 17.65 -12.47
N ASN A 35 -4.10 17.16 -13.66
CA ASN A 35 -5.45 16.84 -14.13
C ASN A 35 -5.43 15.58 -15.04
N LEU A 36 -6.61 15.14 -15.50
CA LEU A 36 -6.73 13.96 -16.36
C LEU A 36 -5.93 14.01 -17.67
N GLU A 37 -5.72 15.19 -18.25
CA GLU A 37 -4.90 15.33 -19.47
C GLU A 37 -3.40 15.16 -19.16
N ASP A 38 -2.95 15.66 -18.01
CA ASP A 38 -1.59 15.42 -17.53
C ASP A 38 -1.37 13.93 -17.28
N PHE A 39 -2.35 13.25 -16.67
CA PHE A 39 -2.31 11.81 -16.44
C PHE A 39 -2.25 11.02 -17.76
N LYS A 40 -3.08 11.34 -18.75
CA LYS A 40 -3.03 10.72 -20.09
C LYS A 40 -1.65 10.90 -20.75
N THR A 41 -1.09 12.10 -20.61
CA THR A 41 0.26 12.42 -21.12
C THR A 41 1.32 11.54 -20.42
N PHE A 42 1.22 11.39 -19.11
CA PHE A 42 2.08 10.52 -18.32
C PHE A 42 1.98 9.05 -18.77
N VAL A 43 0.77 8.51 -18.87
CA VAL A 43 0.54 7.11 -19.31
C VAL A 43 1.14 6.89 -20.71
N ALA A 44 0.88 7.81 -21.65
CA ALA A 44 1.44 7.73 -22.99
C ALA A 44 2.98 7.74 -22.99
N ALA A 45 3.60 8.57 -22.16
CA ALA A 45 5.05 8.66 -22.03
C ALA A 45 5.67 7.40 -21.41
N VAL A 46 4.99 6.76 -20.46
CA VAL A 46 5.39 5.48 -19.86
C VAL A 46 5.32 4.36 -20.92
N HIS A 47 4.21 4.28 -21.65
CA HIS A 47 4.01 3.28 -22.70
C HIS A 47 5.04 3.44 -23.85
N GLN A 48 5.38 4.67 -24.26
CA GLN A 48 6.43 4.93 -25.26
C GLN A 48 7.80 4.38 -24.84
N ARG A 49 8.05 4.21 -23.54
CA ARG A 49 9.26 3.61 -22.99
C ARG A 49 9.17 2.09 -22.80
N GLY A 50 8.07 1.49 -23.25
CA GLY A 50 7.80 0.05 -23.09
C GLY A 50 7.41 -0.39 -21.68
N MET A 51 7.15 0.57 -20.79
CA MET A 51 6.74 0.31 -19.40
C MET A 51 5.22 0.31 -19.24
N LYS A 52 4.73 -0.17 -18.09
CA LYS A 52 3.34 -0.27 -17.72
C LYS A 52 3.00 0.67 -16.55
N VAL A 53 1.72 1.02 -16.43
CA VAL A 53 1.20 1.84 -15.32
C VAL A 53 0.22 1.03 -14.50
N ILE A 54 0.49 0.93 -13.19
CA ILE A 54 -0.39 0.34 -12.18
C ILE A 54 -0.83 1.47 -11.26
N THR A 55 -2.13 1.53 -10.93
CA THR A 55 -2.67 2.47 -9.94
C THR A 55 -3.33 1.71 -8.79
N ASP A 56 -3.54 2.39 -7.66
CA ASP A 56 -4.31 1.81 -6.57
C ASP A 56 -5.81 1.77 -6.91
N LEU A 57 -6.47 0.71 -6.51
CA LEU A 57 -7.92 0.58 -6.48
C LEU A 57 -8.33 0.34 -5.02
N VAL A 58 -8.70 1.40 -4.32
CA VAL A 58 -9.12 1.33 -2.92
C VAL A 58 -10.57 0.86 -2.89
N LEU A 59 -10.75 -0.42 -2.60
CA LEU A 59 -12.05 -1.08 -2.64
C LEU A 59 -12.81 -0.95 -1.32
N ASN A 60 -12.09 -0.99 -0.17
CA ASN A 60 -12.69 -1.19 1.13
C ASN A 60 -13.50 0.01 1.63
N HIS A 61 -13.03 1.23 1.40
CA HIS A 61 -13.54 2.45 2.02
C HIS A 61 -13.43 3.66 1.11
N THR A 62 -14.05 4.74 1.51
CA THR A 62 -13.85 6.09 0.92
C THR A 62 -13.38 7.06 2.00
N SER A 63 -12.99 8.28 1.62
CA SER A 63 -12.97 9.39 2.56
C SER A 63 -14.38 9.65 3.12
N ASP A 64 -14.47 10.13 4.34
CA ASP A 64 -15.70 10.71 4.90
C ASP A 64 -16.14 11.96 4.12
N GLN A 65 -15.23 12.58 3.33
CA GLN A 65 -15.54 13.70 2.43
C GLN A 65 -16.05 13.24 1.05
N HIS A 66 -16.08 11.96 0.77
CA HIS A 66 -16.64 11.44 -0.48
C HIS A 66 -18.13 11.78 -0.59
N ARG A 67 -18.57 12.18 -1.79
CA ARG A 67 -19.98 12.53 -2.02
C ARG A 67 -20.96 11.45 -1.52
N TRP A 68 -20.63 10.18 -1.73
CA TRP A 68 -21.51 9.10 -1.29
C TRP A 68 -21.72 9.09 0.21
N PHE A 69 -20.67 9.32 1.01
CA PHE A 69 -20.79 9.37 2.47
C PHE A 69 -21.51 10.63 2.94
N GLN A 70 -21.22 11.78 2.34
CA GLN A 70 -21.89 13.04 2.66
C GLN A 70 -23.41 13.00 2.38
N GLU A 71 -23.81 12.24 1.35
CA GLU A 71 -25.22 11.97 1.06
C GLU A 71 -25.79 10.90 2.00
N ALA A 72 -25.05 9.79 2.22
CA ALA A 72 -25.49 8.66 3.05
C ALA A 72 -25.84 9.09 4.48
N ARG A 73 -25.09 10.01 5.07
CA ARG A 73 -25.30 10.54 6.42
C ARG A 73 -26.53 11.45 6.59
N GLN A 74 -27.18 11.85 5.48
CA GLN A 74 -28.36 12.71 5.53
C GLN A 74 -29.63 11.99 6.01
N GLY A 75 -29.65 10.65 5.99
CA GLY A 75 -30.76 9.86 6.53
C GLY A 75 -30.97 8.53 5.81
N ARG A 76 -31.77 7.67 6.44
CA ARG A 76 -32.02 6.29 5.96
C ARG A 76 -32.71 6.22 4.59
N ASP A 77 -33.45 7.25 4.20
CA ASP A 77 -34.17 7.31 2.93
C ASP A 77 -33.28 7.82 1.77
N ASN A 78 -32.06 8.26 2.06
CA ASN A 78 -31.13 8.70 1.03
C ASN A 78 -30.64 7.50 0.19
N PRO A 79 -30.62 7.60 -1.16
CA PRO A 79 -30.19 6.50 -2.04
C PRO A 79 -28.79 5.95 -1.78
N TYR A 80 -27.93 6.75 -1.16
CA TYR A 80 -26.54 6.38 -0.80
C TYR A 80 -26.41 5.84 0.62
N HIS A 81 -27.49 5.85 1.44
CA HIS A 81 -27.38 5.40 2.84
C HIS A 81 -26.77 4.01 2.93
N ASP A 82 -27.28 3.05 2.19
CA ASP A 82 -26.83 1.68 2.20
C ASP A 82 -25.53 1.42 1.40
N TYR A 83 -24.84 2.48 0.96
CA TYR A 83 -23.48 2.36 0.41
C TYR A 83 -22.44 2.10 1.50
N TYR A 84 -22.78 2.39 2.75
CA TYR A 84 -21.90 2.22 3.91
C TYR A 84 -22.53 1.29 4.95
N VAL A 85 -21.71 0.79 5.86
CA VAL A 85 -22.14 -0.13 6.90
C VAL A 85 -22.53 0.65 8.15
N TRP A 86 -23.81 0.58 8.54
CA TRP A 86 -24.38 1.32 9.65
C TRP A 86 -24.92 0.42 10.76
N SER A 87 -24.88 0.91 12.00
CA SER A 87 -25.53 0.25 13.15
C SER A 87 -26.18 1.29 14.08
N ASP A 88 -27.17 0.84 14.86
CA ASP A 88 -27.78 1.65 15.92
C ASP A 88 -26.95 1.55 17.23
N ASP A 89 -26.02 0.61 17.33
CA ASP A 89 -25.06 0.44 18.42
C ASP A 89 -23.66 0.07 17.86
N ASP A 90 -22.65 0.08 18.74
CA ASP A 90 -21.26 -0.24 18.44
C ASP A 90 -20.86 -1.68 18.80
N GLN A 91 -21.84 -2.58 18.98
CA GLN A 91 -21.58 -3.93 19.50
C GLN A 91 -21.42 -5.00 18.41
N LYS A 92 -21.86 -4.71 17.18
CA LYS A 92 -21.74 -5.63 16.07
C LYS A 92 -20.30 -5.90 15.70
N TYR A 93 -20.05 -7.07 15.13
CA TYR A 93 -18.75 -7.49 14.61
C TYR A 93 -17.61 -7.43 15.63
N ALA A 94 -17.91 -7.71 16.90
CA ALA A 94 -16.96 -7.66 18.01
C ALA A 94 -15.75 -8.60 17.84
N GLY A 95 -15.80 -9.57 16.92
CA GLY A 95 -14.68 -10.43 16.59
C GLY A 95 -13.63 -9.79 15.66
N ALA A 96 -13.95 -8.63 15.08
CA ALA A 96 -13.01 -7.92 14.20
C ALA A 96 -11.97 -7.15 15.02
N ARG A 97 -10.69 -7.40 14.75
CA ARG A 97 -9.59 -6.68 15.40
C ARG A 97 -9.54 -5.21 14.94
N ILE A 98 -8.96 -4.35 15.75
CA ILE A 98 -8.57 -3.00 15.36
C ILE A 98 -7.22 -3.09 14.63
N ILE A 99 -7.09 -2.46 13.47
CA ILE A 99 -5.88 -2.47 12.67
C ILE A 99 -4.93 -1.35 13.10
N PHE A 100 -5.43 -0.13 13.21
CA PHE A 100 -4.64 1.03 13.61
C PHE A 100 -4.68 1.25 15.13
N LEU A 101 -3.94 0.40 15.85
CA LEU A 101 -3.93 0.32 17.30
C LEU A 101 -3.47 1.61 18.01
N ASP A 102 -2.66 2.43 17.33
CA ASP A 102 -2.10 3.65 17.90
C ASP A 102 -3.07 4.85 17.79
N THR A 103 -4.14 4.73 16.99
CA THR A 103 -5.05 5.84 16.70
C THR A 103 -6.52 5.55 16.94
N GLU A 104 -6.96 4.29 16.78
CA GLU A 104 -8.37 3.91 16.86
C GLU A 104 -8.64 3.04 18.08
N GLU A 105 -9.75 3.33 18.76
CA GLU A 105 -10.22 2.57 19.93
C GLU A 105 -11.36 1.60 19.59
N SER A 106 -12.00 1.79 18.43
CA SER A 106 -13.15 1.00 17.94
C SER A 106 -13.13 0.97 16.41
N ASN A 107 -13.76 -0.06 15.83
CA ASN A 107 -14.11 -0.07 14.40
C ASN A 107 -15.45 0.64 14.11
N TRP A 108 -16.09 1.22 15.12
CA TRP A 108 -17.34 1.98 15.02
C TRP A 108 -17.14 3.41 15.46
N SER A 109 -17.63 4.37 14.66
CA SER A 109 -17.67 5.78 15.01
C SER A 109 -19.08 6.34 14.88
N TRP A 110 -19.44 7.20 15.84
CA TRP A 110 -20.76 7.86 15.83
C TRP A 110 -20.80 9.01 14.84
N ASP A 111 -21.84 9.07 14.04
CA ASP A 111 -22.14 10.20 13.15
C ASP A 111 -23.36 10.98 13.65
N ASP A 112 -23.14 12.24 14.05
CA ASP A 112 -24.21 13.10 14.59
C ASP A 112 -25.30 13.41 13.56
N SER A 113 -24.96 13.48 12.28
CA SER A 113 -25.92 13.80 11.20
C SER A 113 -26.82 12.61 10.90
N ALA A 114 -26.24 11.42 10.82
CA ALA A 114 -26.99 10.18 10.62
C ALA A 114 -27.72 9.72 11.91
N GLY A 115 -27.23 10.13 13.10
CA GLY A 115 -27.68 9.62 14.39
C GLY A 115 -27.45 8.12 14.53
N ARG A 116 -26.34 7.60 14.00
CA ARG A 116 -25.95 6.21 13.95
C ARG A 116 -24.45 6.03 14.00
N TYR A 117 -24.02 4.81 14.29
CA TYR A 117 -22.64 4.37 14.10
C TYR A 117 -22.41 3.93 12.67
N PHE A 118 -21.23 4.29 12.11
CA PHE A 118 -20.72 3.74 10.86
C PHE A 118 -19.48 2.89 11.12
N TRP A 119 -19.29 1.88 10.31
CA TRP A 119 -18.16 0.96 10.38
C TRP A 119 -16.95 1.51 9.63
N HIS A 120 -15.75 1.30 10.19
CA HIS A 120 -14.47 1.56 9.54
C HIS A 120 -13.42 0.57 10.03
N ARG A 121 -12.62 0.04 9.13
CA ARG A 121 -11.53 -0.88 9.49
C ARG A 121 -10.21 -0.17 9.71
N PHE A 122 -10.06 1.02 9.12
CA PHE A 122 -8.90 1.89 9.20
C PHE A 122 -9.24 3.13 10.01
N TYR A 123 -8.85 4.32 9.54
CA TYR A 123 -9.20 5.55 10.28
C TYR A 123 -10.71 5.80 10.32
N SER A 124 -11.15 6.45 11.38
CA SER A 124 -12.54 6.92 11.49
C SER A 124 -12.95 7.93 10.41
N SER A 125 -11.98 8.52 9.69
CA SER A 125 -12.21 9.32 8.49
C SER A 125 -12.39 8.49 7.20
N GLN A 126 -12.34 7.16 7.29
CA GLN A 126 -12.41 6.23 6.17
C GLN A 126 -13.56 5.22 6.35
N PRO A 127 -14.84 5.65 6.18
CA PRO A 127 -16.00 4.76 6.33
C PRO A 127 -15.97 3.65 5.29
N ASP A 128 -16.23 2.41 5.75
CA ASP A 128 -16.21 1.21 4.91
C ASP A 128 -17.44 1.11 4.03
N LEU A 129 -17.23 0.69 2.79
CA LEU A 129 -18.26 0.46 1.80
C LEU A 129 -19.01 -0.85 2.05
N ASN A 130 -20.31 -0.83 1.85
CA ASN A 130 -21.18 -1.98 2.03
C ASN A 130 -21.26 -2.84 0.75
N TYR A 131 -20.47 -3.88 0.66
CA TYR A 131 -20.43 -4.80 -0.49
C TYR A 131 -21.63 -5.74 -0.57
N ASP A 132 -22.49 -5.82 0.44
CA ASP A 132 -23.81 -6.47 0.30
C ASP A 132 -24.72 -5.68 -0.65
N ASN A 133 -24.46 -4.39 -0.83
CA ASN A 133 -25.17 -3.56 -1.79
C ASN A 133 -24.61 -3.76 -3.22
N PRO A 134 -25.41 -4.33 -4.16
CA PRO A 134 -24.93 -4.54 -5.53
C PRO A 134 -24.59 -3.26 -6.29
N LYS A 135 -25.10 -2.10 -5.86
CA LYS A 135 -24.74 -0.81 -6.46
C LYS A 135 -23.31 -0.44 -6.14
N VAL A 136 -22.83 -0.67 -4.93
CA VAL A 136 -21.44 -0.45 -4.53
C VAL A 136 -20.51 -1.28 -5.42
N ARG A 137 -20.82 -2.57 -5.60
CA ARG A 137 -20.04 -3.45 -6.47
C ARG A 137 -20.00 -2.94 -7.92
N GLN A 138 -21.14 -2.44 -8.43
CA GLN A 138 -21.22 -1.88 -9.78
C GLN A 138 -20.40 -0.58 -9.90
N GLU A 139 -20.48 0.33 -8.91
CA GLU A 139 -19.67 1.56 -8.89
C GLU A 139 -18.16 1.24 -8.96
N MET A 140 -17.70 0.23 -8.20
CA MET A 140 -16.28 -0.16 -8.22
C MET A 140 -15.86 -0.75 -9.58
N LEU A 141 -16.73 -1.49 -10.27
CA LEU A 141 -16.49 -1.94 -11.64
C LEU A 141 -16.44 -0.76 -12.62
N ASP A 142 -17.31 0.22 -12.45
CA ASP A 142 -17.34 1.42 -13.31
C ASP A 142 -16.10 2.31 -13.09
N ILE A 143 -15.61 2.41 -11.87
CA ILE A 143 -14.35 3.07 -11.53
C ILE A 143 -13.17 2.34 -12.19
N ALA A 144 -13.10 1.02 -12.05
CA ALA A 144 -12.05 0.23 -12.71
C ALA A 144 -12.08 0.42 -14.22
N ARG A 145 -13.27 0.39 -14.83
CA ARG A 145 -13.45 0.66 -16.26
C ARG A 145 -12.93 2.04 -16.65
N PHE A 146 -13.28 3.08 -15.90
CA PHE A 146 -12.84 4.46 -16.19
C PHE A 146 -11.32 4.56 -16.32
N TRP A 147 -10.56 4.01 -15.37
CA TRP A 147 -9.11 4.06 -15.40
C TRP A 147 -8.49 3.16 -16.46
N LEU A 148 -9.07 1.99 -16.71
CA LEU A 148 -8.63 1.09 -17.79
C LEU A 148 -8.85 1.73 -19.16
N ASP A 149 -9.95 2.45 -19.37
CA ASP A 149 -10.23 3.21 -20.60
C ASP A 149 -9.23 4.37 -20.80
N LEU A 150 -8.68 4.93 -19.72
CA LEU A 150 -7.60 5.93 -19.76
C LEU A 150 -6.21 5.32 -20.04
N GLY A 151 -6.10 3.99 -20.07
CA GLY A 151 -4.86 3.30 -20.47
C GLY A 151 -4.06 2.70 -19.32
N VAL A 152 -4.57 2.69 -18.09
CA VAL A 152 -3.95 1.98 -16.96
C VAL A 152 -3.82 0.49 -17.28
N ASP A 153 -2.69 -0.12 -16.96
CA ASP A 153 -2.37 -1.51 -17.28
C ASP A 153 -2.78 -2.50 -16.19
N GLY A 154 -3.20 -2.02 -15.04
CA GLY A 154 -3.68 -2.85 -13.94
C GLY A 154 -3.82 -2.09 -12.64
N PHE A 155 -4.25 -2.79 -11.61
CA PHE A 155 -4.50 -2.23 -10.29
C PHE A 155 -3.78 -3.00 -9.19
N ARG A 156 -3.31 -2.28 -8.19
CA ARG A 156 -3.10 -2.81 -6.86
C ARG A 156 -4.39 -2.59 -6.07
N ALA A 157 -5.08 -3.68 -5.75
CA ALA A 157 -6.29 -3.62 -4.93
C ALA A 157 -5.91 -3.55 -3.45
N ASP A 158 -6.25 -2.41 -2.86
CA ASP A 158 -5.98 -2.09 -1.46
C ASP A 158 -6.92 -2.85 -0.53
N ALA A 159 -6.37 -3.31 0.60
CA ALA A 159 -7.12 -3.79 1.77
C ALA A 159 -8.21 -4.85 1.46
N VAL A 160 -7.95 -5.74 0.51
CA VAL A 160 -8.95 -6.71 0.02
C VAL A 160 -9.50 -7.71 1.05
N PRO A 161 -8.85 -8.02 2.18
CA PRO A 161 -9.41 -8.95 3.17
C PRO A 161 -10.69 -8.48 3.85
N TYR A 162 -11.02 -7.20 3.83
CA TYR A 162 -11.95 -6.55 4.76
C TYR A 162 -13.30 -6.15 4.16
N LEU A 163 -13.61 -6.56 2.91
CA LEU A 163 -14.75 -6.04 2.11
C LEU A 163 -16.14 -6.40 2.63
N PHE A 164 -16.27 -7.40 3.51
CA PHE A 164 -17.56 -7.85 4.04
C PHE A 164 -17.50 -8.03 5.54
N GLU A 165 -18.60 -7.73 6.22
CA GLU A 165 -18.80 -7.92 7.66
C GLU A 165 -19.81 -9.01 7.93
N ARG A 166 -19.47 -9.94 8.84
CA ARG A 166 -20.39 -11.00 9.29
C ARG A 166 -20.28 -11.20 10.80
N GLU A 167 -21.41 -11.30 11.45
CA GLU A 167 -21.48 -11.64 12.86
C GLU A 167 -20.78 -12.98 13.17
N ASN A 168 -20.12 -13.05 14.31
CA ASN A 168 -19.39 -14.23 14.78
C ASN A 168 -18.19 -14.62 13.89
N THR A 169 -17.65 -13.68 13.12
CA THR A 169 -16.41 -13.82 12.38
C THR A 169 -15.43 -12.71 12.77
N ASN A 170 -14.22 -12.76 12.27
CA ASN A 170 -13.25 -11.66 12.37
C ASN A 170 -13.41 -10.60 11.26
N CYS A 171 -14.37 -10.76 10.35
CA CYS A 171 -14.61 -9.92 9.18
C CYS A 171 -13.37 -9.83 8.25
N GLU A 172 -12.63 -10.92 8.12
CA GLU A 172 -11.46 -11.04 7.23
C GLU A 172 -11.56 -12.32 6.40
N ASN A 173 -11.13 -12.26 5.14
CA ASN A 173 -11.03 -13.41 4.24
C ASN A 173 -12.35 -14.19 4.07
N LEU A 174 -13.48 -13.48 4.09
CA LEU A 174 -14.78 -14.14 3.99
C LEU A 174 -15.05 -14.71 2.59
N PRO A 175 -15.84 -15.79 2.48
CA PRO A 175 -16.19 -16.37 1.17
C PRO A 175 -16.82 -15.37 0.20
N GLU A 176 -17.59 -14.42 0.72
CA GLU A 176 -18.24 -13.35 -0.06
C GLU A 176 -17.19 -12.40 -0.64
N THR A 177 -16.12 -12.11 0.09
CA THR A 177 -14.97 -11.34 -0.39
C THR A 177 -14.36 -12.00 -1.62
N HIS A 178 -13.99 -13.27 -1.51
CA HIS A 178 -13.43 -14.04 -2.63
C HIS A 178 -14.39 -14.13 -3.83
N ALA A 179 -15.70 -14.30 -3.56
CA ALA A 179 -16.69 -14.34 -4.63
C ALA A 179 -16.76 -13.02 -5.43
N TYR A 180 -16.71 -11.86 -4.75
CA TYR A 180 -16.67 -10.56 -5.40
C TYR A 180 -15.35 -10.32 -6.14
N LEU A 181 -14.22 -10.68 -5.56
CA LEU A 181 -12.91 -10.52 -6.21
C LEU A 181 -12.79 -11.36 -7.49
N LYS A 182 -13.40 -12.55 -7.53
CA LYS A 182 -13.55 -13.36 -8.76
C LYS A 182 -14.49 -12.70 -9.77
N GLU A 183 -15.52 -11.99 -9.33
CA GLU A 183 -16.39 -11.19 -10.21
C GLU A 183 -15.60 -10.06 -10.87
N LEU A 184 -14.85 -9.29 -10.08
CA LEU A 184 -13.96 -8.22 -10.55
C LEU A 184 -12.93 -8.77 -11.55
N ARG A 185 -12.26 -9.87 -11.21
CA ARG A 185 -11.26 -10.50 -12.08
C ARG A 185 -11.88 -10.90 -13.42
N ARG A 186 -13.01 -11.57 -13.39
CA ARG A 186 -13.73 -12.02 -14.60
C ARG A 186 -14.10 -10.84 -15.48
N TYR A 187 -14.60 -9.76 -14.88
CA TYR A 187 -14.95 -8.55 -15.61
C TYR A 187 -13.73 -7.97 -16.35
N ILE A 188 -12.60 -7.86 -15.68
CA ILE A 188 -11.37 -7.32 -16.26
C ILE A 188 -10.86 -8.23 -17.37
N ASP A 189 -10.78 -9.54 -17.15
CA ASP A 189 -10.29 -10.48 -18.16
C ASP A 189 -11.15 -10.46 -19.45
N GLN A 190 -12.45 -10.29 -19.30
CA GLN A 190 -13.40 -10.28 -20.43
C GLN A 190 -13.34 -8.99 -21.24
N HIS A 191 -13.15 -7.84 -20.62
CA HIS A 191 -13.26 -6.54 -21.26
C HIS A 191 -11.89 -5.89 -21.51
N TYR A 192 -10.86 -6.25 -20.75
CA TYR A 192 -9.54 -5.65 -20.77
C TYR A 192 -8.44 -6.74 -20.71
N PRO A 193 -8.34 -7.61 -21.71
CA PRO A 193 -7.39 -8.71 -21.68
C PRO A 193 -5.95 -8.19 -21.54
N GLY A 194 -5.15 -8.88 -20.74
CA GLY A 194 -3.75 -8.55 -20.48
C GLY A 194 -3.53 -7.45 -19.42
N ARG A 195 -4.57 -7.03 -18.73
CA ARG A 195 -4.45 -6.20 -17.52
C ARG A 195 -4.24 -7.08 -16.29
N ILE A 196 -3.54 -6.55 -15.30
CA ILE A 196 -3.23 -7.30 -14.09
C ILE A 196 -3.97 -6.76 -12.86
N LEU A 197 -4.21 -7.65 -11.92
CA LEU A 197 -4.66 -7.33 -10.56
C LEU A 197 -3.61 -7.84 -9.57
N LEU A 198 -3.13 -6.95 -8.71
CA LEU A 198 -2.22 -7.24 -7.60
C LEU A 198 -2.98 -7.03 -6.29
N CYS A 199 -3.07 -8.06 -5.43
CA CYS A 199 -3.75 -7.93 -4.15
C CYS A 199 -2.83 -7.51 -3.02
N GLU A 200 -3.31 -6.63 -2.16
CA GLU A 200 -2.78 -6.42 -0.84
C GLU A 200 -3.60 -7.20 0.18
N ALA A 201 -3.03 -8.31 0.62
CA ALA A 201 -3.55 -9.13 1.70
C ALA A 201 -2.40 -9.42 2.69
N ASN A 202 -2.32 -8.61 3.75
CA ASN A 202 -1.32 -8.81 4.80
C ASN A 202 -1.76 -9.94 5.73
N GLN A 203 -1.57 -11.17 5.28
CA GLN A 203 -2.02 -12.40 5.92
C GLN A 203 -0.90 -13.44 5.94
N TRP A 204 -1.10 -14.54 6.68
CA TRP A 204 -0.19 -15.68 6.64
C TRP A 204 -0.15 -16.32 5.25
N PRO A 205 0.95 -17.02 4.86
CA PRO A 205 1.11 -17.51 3.49
C PRO A 205 -0.05 -18.36 2.97
N GLY A 206 -0.66 -19.17 3.86
CA GLY A 206 -1.81 -20.00 3.53
C GLY A 206 -3.05 -19.18 3.17
N ASP A 207 -3.31 -18.11 3.92
CA ASP A 207 -4.48 -17.26 3.70
C ASP A 207 -4.29 -16.38 2.46
N VAL A 208 -3.08 -15.85 2.22
CA VAL A 208 -2.78 -15.10 0.98
C VAL A 208 -2.96 -16.00 -0.26
N ARG A 209 -2.65 -17.30 -0.16
CA ARG A 209 -2.82 -18.25 -1.26
C ARG A 209 -4.25 -18.27 -1.80
N GLU A 210 -5.24 -18.11 -0.94
CA GLU A 210 -6.66 -18.12 -1.33
C GLU A 210 -7.01 -16.99 -2.30
N TYR A 211 -6.30 -15.83 -2.24
CA TYR A 211 -6.52 -14.69 -3.15
C TYR A 211 -6.02 -14.93 -4.59
N PHE A 212 -5.35 -16.02 -4.86
CA PHE A 212 -5.07 -16.46 -6.23
C PHE A 212 -6.20 -17.35 -6.80
N GLY A 213 -7.05 -17.91 -5.93
CA GLY A 213 -8.08 -18.87 -6.31
C GLY A 213 -7.51 -20.06 -7.07
N ASP A 214 -8.18 -20.48 -8.11
CA ASP A 214 -7.70 -21.44 -9.11
C ASP A 214 -7.03 -20.73 -10.32
N GLY A 215 -6.47 -19.52 -10.10
CA GLY A 215 -5.96 -18.62 -11.13
C GLY A 215 -7.04 -17.69 -11.67
N ASP A 216 -8.17 -17.58 -10.96
CA ASP A 216 -9.38 -16.86 -11.34
C ASP A 216 -9.72 -15.68 -10.39
N GLU A 217 -8.79 -15.34 -9.47
CA GLU A 217 -8.91 -14.21 -8.56
C GLU A 217 -7.82 -13.18 -8.86
N PHE A 218 -6.76 -13.03 -8.07
CA PHE A 218 -5.68 -12.12 -8.41
C PHE A 218 -4.61 -12.76 -9.28
N HIS A 219 -3.99 -11.96 -10.15
CA HIS A 219 -2.82 -12.35 -10.92
C HIS A 219 -1.56 -12.37 -10.06
N MET A 220 -1.47 -11.41 -9.13
CA MET A 220 -0.31 -11.19 -8.29
C MET A 220 -0.74 -10.90 -6.85
N GLY A 221 0.10 -11.28 -5.89
CA GLY A 221 -0.11 -10.97 -4.47
C GLY A 221 1.20 -10.65 -3.76
N PHE A 222 1.18 -9.66 -2.87
CA PHE A 222 2.33 -9.33 -2.05
C PHE A 222 2.67 -10.45 -1.08
N HIS A 223 3.93 -10.82 -1.02
CA HIS A 223 4.43 -11.80 -0.07
C HIS A 223 4.88 -11.14 1.24
N PHE A 224 3.91 -10.62 2.01
CA PHE A 224 4.20 -9.96 3.29
C PHE A 224 4.98 -10.83 4.28
N PRO A 225 4.72 -12.13 4.44
CA PRO A 225 5.48 -12.95 5.39
C PRO A 225 6.97 -13.10 5.06
N LEU A 226 7.38 -12.93 3.81
CA LEU A 226 8.79 -13.02 3.40
C LEU A 226 9.60 -11.81 3.83
N MET A 227 9.02 -10.62 3.75
CA MET A 227 9.70 -9.35 4.00
C MET A 227 10.40 -9.31 5.39
N PRO A 228 9.73 -9.51 6.54
CA PRO A 228 10.40 -9.47 7.84
C PRO A 228 11.44 -10.57 7.99
N ARG A 229 11.26 -11.71 7.34
CA ARG A 229 12.18 -12.85 7.44
C ARG A 229 13.49 -12.64 6.69
N ILE A 230 13.48 -11.82 5.65
CA ILE A 230 14.73 -11.34 5.01
C ILE A 230 15.57 -10.58 6.03
N TYR A 231 14.97 -9.63 6.75
CA TYR A 231 15.68 -8.85 7.78
C TYR A 231 16.14 -9.71 8.96
N MET A 232 15.30 -10.67 9.41
CA MET A 232 15.69 -11.63 10.46
C MET A 232 16.91 -12.44 10.04
N ALA A 233 16.89 -13.05 8.84
CA ALA A 233 17.97 -13.85 8.32
C ALA A 233 19.28 -13.05 8.24
N MET A 234 19.21 -11.83 7.72
CA MET A 234 20.37 -10.95 7.60
C MET A 234 20.94 -10.56 8.97
N ARG A 235 20.09 -10.13 9.92
CA ARG A 235 20.53 -9.68 11.25
C ARG A 235 21.08 -10.82 12.10
N ARG A 236 20.50 -12.02 11.99
CA ARG A 236 20.96 -13.23 12.69
C ARG A 236 22.16 -13.89 12.00
N SER A 237 22.41 -13.59 10.73
CA SER A 237 23.32 -14.33 9.86
C SER A 237 22.96 -15.82 9.78
N GLU A 238 21.68 -16.11 9.69
CA GLU A 238 21.08 -17.45 9.66
C GLU A 238 20.11 -17.56 8.48
N VAL A 239 20.08 -18.72 7.81
CA VAL A 239 19.18 -18.95 6.67
C VAL A 239 17.81 -19.43 7.12
N GLU A 240 17.69 -19.94 8.32
CA GLU A 240 16.47 -20.58 8.86
C GLU A 240 15.19 -19.74 8.69
N PRO A 241 15.15 -18.42 8.94
CA PRO A 241 13.92 -17.63 8.73
C PRO A 241 13.45 -17.64 7.26
N LEU A 242 14.37 -17.69 6.31
CA LEU A 242 14.04 -17.78 4.89
C LEU A 242 13.56 -19.20 4.52
N GLU A 243 14.26 -20.24 4.98
CA GLU A 243 13.84 -21.62 4.77
C GLU A 243 12.43 -21.86 5.33
N TRP A 244 12.17 -21.40 6.55
CA TRP A 244 10.86 -21.52 7.17
C TRP A 244 9.74 -20.91 6.33
N VAL A 245 9.90 -19.66 5.87
CA VAL A 245 8.83 -18.98 5.11
C VAL A 245 8.66 -19.61 3.73
N MET A 246 9.73 -20.04 3.08
CA MET A 246 9.67 -20.72 1.79
C MET A 246 8.96 -22.09 1.89
N GLU A 247 9.20 -22.83 2.95
CA GLU A 247 8.50 -24.09 3.23
C GLU A 247 7.01 -23.90 3.55
N LYS A 248 6.65 -22.77 4.20
CA LYS A 248 5.26 -22.42 4.55
C LYS A 248 4.50 -21.78 3.41
N THR A 249 5.19 -21.31 2.38
CA THR A 249 4.57 -20.68 1.21
C THR A 249 3.98 -21.76 0.28
N PRO A 250 2.66 -21.83 0.13
CA PRO A 250 2.03 -22.83 -0.73
C PRO A 250 2.33 -22.55 -2.20
N SER A 251 2.20 -23.60 -3.02
CA SER A 251 2.20 -23.43 -4.47
C SER A 251 1.00 -22.61 -4.93
N ILE A 252 1.22 -21.76 -5.93
CA ILE A 252 0.20 -20.91 -6.55
C ILE A 252 -0.09 -21.40 -7.98
N PRO A 253 -1.23 -21.05 -8.59
CA PRO A 253 -1.53 -21.37 -9.98
C PRO A 253 -0.46 -20.85 -10.95
N GLU A 254 -0.21 -21.58 -12.04
CA GLU A 254 0.83 -21.27 -13.03
C GLU A 254 0.68 -19.87 -13.69
N ASN A 255 -0.55 -19.36 -13.77
CA ASN A 255 -0.86 -18.04 -14.33
C ASN A 255 -0.84 -16.91 -13.30
N THR A 256 -0.26 -17.15 -12.12
CA THR A 256 -0.16 -16.18 -11.03
C THR A 256 1.29 -16.01 -10.55
N GLN A 257 1.56 -14.95 -9.78
CA GLN A 257 2.90 -14.67 -9.29
C GLN A 257 2.90 -13.96 -7.93
N TRP A 258 3.84 -14.32 -7.07
CA TRP A 258 4.16 -13.56 -5.87
C TRP A 258 4.88 -12.25 -6.22
N CYS A 259 4.55 -11.17 -5.51
CA CYS A 259 5.32 -9.94 -5.48
C CYS A 259 6.14 -9.87 -4.20
N ILE A 260 7.43 -9.69 -4.32
CA ILE A 260 8.36 -9.58 -3.19
C ILE A 260 8.90 -8.16 -3.10
N PHE A 261 9.13 -7.70 -1.90
CA PHE A 261 9.57 -6.32 -1.62
C PHE A 261 10.33 -6.25 -0.30
N LEU A 262 11.18 -5.24 -0.16
CA LEU A 262 11.90 -4.96 1.08
C LEU A 262 11.16 -3.92 1.92
N ARG A 263 10.71 -2.86 1.27
CA ARG A 263 9.96 -1.76 1.85
C ARG A 263 8.89 -1.28 0.88
N ASN A 264 7.89 -0.58 1.42
CA ASN A 264 6.87 0.16 0.70
C ASN A 264 6.61 1.50 1.41
N HIS A 265 5.52 2.16 1.08
CA HIS A 265 5.07 3.44 1.65
C HIS A 265 4.48 3.31 3.07
N ASP A 266 4.22 2.09 3.54
CA ASP A 266 3.70 1.81 4.88
C ASP A 266 4.81 1.40 5.86
N GLU A 267 4.43 1.13 7.10
CA GLU A 267 5.35 0.52 8.05
C GLU A 267 5.78 -0.88 7.57
N LEU A 268 7.00 -1.29 7.93
CA LEU A 268 7.41 -2.69 7.82
C LEU A 268 6.55 -3.48 8.80
N THR A 269 5.46 -4.06 8.30
CA THR A 269 4.51 -4.77 9.14
C THR A 269 5.12 -6.02 9.77
N LEU A 270 4.82 -6.23 11.06
CA LEU A 270 5.19 -7.41 11.83
C LEU A 270 3.96 -8.18 12.31
N GLU A 271 2.86 -8.12 11.55
CA GLU A 271 1.65 -8.87 11.85
C GLU A 271 1.84 -10.38 11.59
N MET A 272 2.59 -10.72 10.52
CA MET A 272 2.82 -12.10 10.09
C MET A 272 4.11 -12.70 10.66
N VAL A 273 4.42 -12.33 11.90
CA VAL A 273 5.47 -12.92 12.72
C VAL A 273 4.90 -13.27 14.11
N THR A 274 5.56 -14.13 14.84
CA THR A 274 5.18 -14.42 16.24
C THR A 274 5.45 -13.21 17.13
N GLU A 275 4.80 -13.14 18.29
CA GLU A 275 5.02 -12.08 19.28
C GLU A 275 6.51 -11.97 19.69
N ALA A 276 7.15 -13.10 19.95
CA ALA A 276 8.57 -13.15 20.27
C ALA A 276 9.48 -12.65 19.13
N GLU A 277 9.15 -12.97 17.87
CA GLU A 277 9.84 -12.44 16.71
C GLU A 277 9.62 -10.94 16.57
N ARG A 278 8.40 -10.44 16.83
CA ARG A 278 8.07 -9.02 16.77
C ARG A 278 8.86 -8.22 17.79
N GLU A 279 8.87 -8.67 19.05
CA GLU A 279 9.65 -8.03 20.09
C GLU A 279 11.14 -7.99 19.76
N TRP A 280 11.69 -9.11 19.27
CA TRP A 280 13.07 -9.18 18.82
C TRP A 280 13.34 -8.22 17.64
N MET A 281 12.43 -8.14 16.64
CA MET A 281 12.56 -7.20 15.53
C MET A 281 12.55 -5.73 16.00
N TRP A 282 11.68 -5.40 16.96
CA TRP A 282 11.66 -4.06 17.55
C TRP A 282 12.96 -3.73 18.29
N GLU A 283 13.51 -4.66 19.04
CA GLU A 283 14.82 -4.46 19.70
C GLU A 283 15.94 -4.23 18.68
N GLN A 284 15.95 -4.98 17.59
CA GLN A 284 17.04 -4.93 16.61
C GLN A 284 16.93 -3.76 15.62
N PHE A 285 15.72 -3.37 15.20
CA PHE A 285 15.51 -2.42 14.12
C PHE A 285 14.75 -1.16 14.51
N ALA A 286 14.09 -1.15 15.66
CA ALA A 286 13.27 -0.04 16.15
C ALA A 286 13.39 0.11 17.68
N PRO A 287 14.63 0.32 18.22
CA PRO A 287 14.84 0.42 19.65
C PRO A 287 14.14 1.63 20.29
N GLU A 288 13.95 2.71 19.52
CA GLU A 288 13.21 3.88 20.00
C GLU A 288 11.70 3.71 19.70
N PRO A 289 10.80 3.96 20.68
CA PRO A 289 9.35 3.83 20.45
C PRO A 289 8.82 4.58 19.23
N ARG A 290 9.35 5.78 18.94
CA ARG A 290 8.96 6.57 17.77
C ARG A 290 9.31 5.93 16.42
N MET A 291 10.13 4.89 16.39
CA MET A 291 10.42 4.10 15.18
C MET A 291 9.34 3.04 14.92
N ARG A 292 8.46 2.82 15.88
CA ARG A 292 7.37 1.84 15.81
C ARG A 292 6.08 2.53 15.43
N LEU A 293 5.20 1.79 14.77
CA LEU A 293 3.85 2.22 14.45
C LEU A 293 2.96 0.97 14.35
N ASN A 294 1.81 0.97 15.02
CA ASN A 294 0.94 -0.19 15.12
C ASN A 294 1.75 -1.45 15.52
N LEU A 295 1.73 -2.50 14.71
CA LEU A 295 2.56 -3.70 14.92
C LEU A 295 3.82 -3.71 14.04
N GLY A 296 4.25 -2.57 13.51
CA GLY A 296 5.34 -2.50 12.53
C GLY A 296 6.46 -1.52 12.89
N ILE A 297 7.29 -1.23 11.89
CA ILE A 297 8.46 -0.36 11.97
C ILE A 297 8.40 0.67 10.85
N ARG A 298 8.34 1.96 11.17
CA ARG A 298 8.30 3.06 10.20
C ARG A 298 9.69 3.60 9.87
N ARG A 299 10.50 2.77 9.22
CA ARG A 299 11.87 3.10 8.76
C ARG A 299 12.04 2.73 7.30
N ARG A 300 12.88 3.46 6.56
CA ARG A 300 13.33 3.09 5.21
C ARG A 300 14.43 2.04 5.26
N LEU A 301 14.73 1.42 4.11
CA LEU A 301 15.71 0.34 3.96
C LEU A 301 17.09 0.71 4.51
N ALA A 302 17.67 1.84 4.10
CA ALA A 302 19.03 2.21 4.50
C ALA A 302 19.13 2.44 6.02
N PRO A 303 18.24 3.21 6.69
CA PRO A 303 18.23 3.31 8.14
C PRO A 303 17.97 1.99 8.89
N LEU A 304 17.14 1.09 8.38
CA LEU A 304 16.93 -0.24 8.96
C LEU A 304 18.21 -1.07 9.02
N LEU A 305 19.08 -0.87 8.04
CA LEU A 305 20.35 -1.59 7.91
C LEU A 305 21.56 -0.74 8.37
N ASP A 306 21.33 0.22 9.29
CA ASP A 306 22.35 1.07 9.90
C ASP A 306 23.20 1.85 8.86
N ASN A 307 22.65 2.08 7.67
CA ASN A 307 23.30 2.63 6.48
C ASN A 307 24.57 1.83 6.07
N ASP A 308 24.62 0.54 6.44
CA ASP A 308 25.70 -0.35 6.00
C ASP A 308 25.51 -0.72 4.53
N ARG A 309 26.37 -0.21 3.69
CA ARG A 309 26.36 -0.41 2.24
C ARG A 309 26.30 -1.89 1.85
N LYS A 310 27.05 -2.77 2.52
CA LYS A 310 27.09 -4.19 2.21
C LYS A 310 25.78 -4.90 2.57
N GLN A 311 25.16 -4.50 3.67
CA GLN A 311 23.85 -5.02 4.06
C GLN A 311 22.77 -4.57 3.08
N ILE A 312 22.80 -3.32 2.63
CA ILE A 312 21.85 -2.79 1.64
C ILE A 312 22.00 -3.53 0.30
N GLU A 313 23.21 -3.77 -0.16
CA GLU A 313 23.48 -4.55 -1.37
C GLU A 313 23.03 -6.00 -1.25
N LEU A 314 23.27 -6.64 -0.09
CA LEU A 314 22.80 -7.99 0.18
C LEU A 314 21.26 -8.06 0.16
N ALA A 315 20.57 -7.11 0.79
CA ALA A 315 19.11 -7.03 0.78
C ALA A 315 18.56 -6.93 -0.65
N ASN A 316 19.13 -6.04 -1.48
CA ASN A 316 18.75 -5.92 -2.88
C ASN A 316 19.08 -7.20 -3.69
N SER A 317 20.21 -7.85 -3.41
CA SER A 317 20.56 -9.13 -4.05
C SER A 317 19.55 -10.23 -3.73
N LEU A 318 19.06 -10.29 -2.48
CA LEU A 318 17.99 -11.20 -2.09
C LEU A 318 16.69 -10.86 -2.80
N LEU A 319 16.31 -9.57 -2.85
CA LEU A 319 15.12 -9.11 -3.56
C LEU A 319 15.10 -9.56 -5.03
N PHE A 320 16.23 -9.47 -5.73
CA PHE A 320 16.31 -9.81 -7.15
C PHE A 320 16.59 -11.30 -7.44
N SER A 321 16.90 -12.11 -6.42
CA SER A 321 17.22 -13.54 -6.60
C SER A 321 16.21 -14.50 -6.02
N LEU A 322 15.40 -14.06 -5.05
CA LEU A 322 14.33 -14.89 -4.50
C LEU A 322 13.16 -15.04 -5.50
N PRO A 323 12.41 -16.16 -5.45
CA PRO A 323 11.27 -16.36 -6.34
C PRO A 323 10.17 -15.32 -6.14
N GLY A 324 9.80 -14.61 -7.21
CA GLY A 324 8.76 -13.57 -7.22
C GLY A 324 9.10 -12.42 -8.15
N SER A 325 8.13 -11.53 -8.35
CA SER A 325 8.34 -10.26 -9.05
C SER A 325 8.80 -9.21 -8.04
N PRO A 326 10.01 -8.63 -8.18
CA PRO A 326 10.52 -7.66 -7.24
C PRO A 326 9.82 -6.30 -7.39
N ILE A 327 9.48 -5.68 -6.26
CA ILE A 327 8.98 -4.31 -6.19
C ILE A 327 9.98 -3.47 -5.42
N LEU A 328 10.43 -2.38 -6.04
CA LEU A 328 11.30 -1.38 -5.45
C LEU A 328 10.49 -0.19 -4.94
N TYR A 329 10.73 0.20 -3.71
CA TYR A 329 10.20 1.45 -3.20
C TYR A 329 11.11 2.60 -3.60
N TYR A 330 10.55 3.70 -4.14
CA TYR A 330 11.35 4.84 -4.63
C TYR A 330 12.33 5.34 -3.55
N GLY A 331 13.54 5.63 -3.96
CA GLY A 331 14.60 6.14 -3.08
C GLY A 331 15.41 5.06 -2.36
N ASP A 332 14.92 3.83 -2.25
CA ASP A 332 15.69 2.73 -1.65
C ASP A 332 16.87 2.35 -2.54
N GLU A 333 16.74 2.51 -3.86
CA GLU A 333 17.79 2.28 -4.86
C GLU A 333 18.99 3.26 -4.74
N ILE A 334 18.79 4.39 -4.10
CA ILE A 334 19.87 5.36 -3.81
C ILE A 334 20.24 5.41 -2.33
N GLY A 335 19.58 4.63 -1.48
CA GLY A 335 19.81 4.60 -0.04
C GLY A 335 19.24 5.82 0.69
N MET A 336 18.05 6.32 0.28
CA MET A 336 17.38 7.41 0.98
C MET A 336 17.13 7.07 2.46
N GLY A 337 17.29 8.07 3.31
CA GLY A 337 16.89 8.02 4.71
C GLY A 337 15.41 8.29 4.92
N ASP A 338 15.04 8.28 6.19
CA ASP A 338 13.72 8.65 6.67
C ASP A 338 13.78 9.83 7.65
N ASP A 339 12.60 10.37 8.00
CA ASP A 339 12.43 11.36 9.05
C ASP A 339 11.44 10.87 10.11
N ILE A 340 11.95 10.18 11.14
CA ILE A 340 11.14 9.63 12.23
C ILE A 340 10.51 10.69 13.15
N SER A 341 10.80 11.98 12.95
CA SER A 341 10.16 13.07 13.69
C SER A 341 8.77 13.40 13.14
N LEU A 342 8.48 13.00 11.90
CA LEU A 342 7.18 13.16 11.28
C LEU A 342 6.19 12.15 11.87
N PRO A 343 4.90 12.52 11.97
CA PRO A 343 3.87 11.61 12.45
C PRO A 343 3.62 10.47 11.48
N ASP A 344 2.92 9.44 11.95
CA ASP A 344 2.45 8.31 11.16
C ASP A 344 3.57 7.72 10.26
N ARG A 345 3.25 7.39 9.02
CA ARG A 345 4.16 6.88 7.99
C ARG A 345 4.85 7.98 7.17
N ASN A 346 4.55 9.25 7.44
CA ASN A 346 5.05 10.40 6.65
C ASN A 346 6.58 10.44 6.57
N GLY A 347 7.27 9.94 7.60
CA GLY A 347 8.73 9.90 7.63
C GLY A 347 9.36 9.01 6.55
N VAL A 348 8.65 8.01 6.04
CA VAL A 348 9.11 7.15 4.93
C VAL A 348 8.57 7.60 3.56
N ARG A 349 7.72 8.64 3.52
CA ARG A 349 7.06 9.21 2.33
C ARG A 349 7.61 10.57 1.92
N THR A 350 8.85 10.87 2.28
CA THR A 350 9.52 12.14 1.98
C THR A 350 9.84 12.28 0.49
N PRO A 351 9.99 13.54 -0.04
CA PRO A 351 10.27 13.77 -1.45
C PRO A 351 11.52 13.05 -1.96
N MET A 352 11.45 12.51 -3.18
CA MET A 352 12.59 11.88 -3.86
C MET A 352 13.75 12.89 -4.04
N GLN A 353 14.96 12.41 -3.81
CA GLN A 353 16.20 13.21 -3.88
C GLN A 353 16.87 13.03 -5.25
N TRP A 354 16.48 13.86 -6.23
CA TRP A 354 17.00 13.78 -7.60
C TRP A 354 18.37 14.43 -7.74
N ASP A 355 18.62 15.53 -7.03
CA ASP A 355 19.88 16.28 -7.06
C ASP A 355 20.16 16.98 -5.72
N ASN A 356 21.25 17.75 -5.63
CA ASN A 356 21.66 18.48 -4.45
C ASN A 356 21.12 19.93 -4.38
N SER A 357 20.15 20.29 -5.22
CA SER A 357 19.51 21.61 -5.17
C SER A 357 18.68 21.78 -3.90
N PRO A 358 18.31 23.02 -3.53
CA PRO A 358 17.54 23.28 -2.31
C PRO A 358 16.21 22.50 -2.21
N ARG A 359 15.64 22.07 -3.35
CA ARG A 359 14.40 21.26 -3.43
C ARG A 359 14.66 19.84 -3.91
N ALA A 360 15.93 19.43 -3.86
CA ALA A 360 16.36 18.10 -4.29
C ALA A 360 15.91 17.72 -5.73
N GLY A 361 15.68 18.69 -6.62
CA GLY A 361 15.14 18.45 -7.96
C GLY A 361 13.73 17.90 -7.98
N PHE A 362 13.04 17.83 -6.83
CA PHE A 362 11.71 17.24 -6.71
C PHE A 362 10.60 18.17 -7.21
N SER A 363 10.69 19.47 -6.93
CA SER A 363 9.66 20.45 -7.26
C SER A 363 10.27 21.81 -7.60
N GLU A 364 9.55 22.61 -8.38
CA GLU A 364 9.84 24.03 -8.58
C GLU A 364 9.18 24.94 -7.56
N ALA A 365 8.25 24.40 -6.75
CA ALA A 365 7.58 25.15 -5.68
C ALA A 365 8.59 25.60 -4.60
N PRO A 366 8.33 26.69 -3.85
CA PRO A 366 9.08 27.04 -2.66
C PRO A 366 9.16 25.88 -1.67
N VAL A 367 10.29 25.74 -0.95
CA VAL A 367 10.52 24.61 -0.01
C VAL A 367 9.42 24.55 1.06
N GLU A 368 8.92 25.69 1.51
CA GLU A 368 7.84 25.80 2.48
C GLU A 368 6.48 25.30 1.97
N ASN A 369 6.34 25.12 0.66
CA ASN A 369 5.11 24.61 0.01
C ASN A 369 5.22 23.13 -0.38
N LEU A 370 6.34 22.47 -0.06
CA LEU A 370 6.42 21.02 -0.24
C LEU A 370 5.45 20.33 0.72
N TYR A 371 4.72 19.33 0.24
CA TYR A 371 3.78 18.53 1.04
C TYR A 371 4.46 17.89 2.26
N ALA A 372 5.65 17.33 2.07
CA ALA A 372 6.49 16.78 3.13
C ALA A 372 7.88 17.41 3.07
N PRO A 373 8.58 17.57 4.22
CA PRO A 373 9.94 18.09 4.24
C PRO A 373 10.92 17.12 3.58
N LEU A 374 12.01 17.68 3.06
CA LEU A 374 13.16 16.88 2.64
C LEU A 374 13.84 16.23 3.84
N VAL A 375 14.43 15.05 3.65
CA VAL A 375 15.19 14.37 4.70
C VAL A 375 16.36 15.24 5.16
N SER A 376 16.40 15.50 6.46
CA SER A 376 17.42 16.34 7.09
C SER A 376 18.41 15.58 7.98
N SER A 377 18.19 14.28 8.16
CA SER A 377 19.02 13.40 8.99
C SER A 377 20.47 13.36 8.49
N PRO A 378 21.48 13.40 9.39
CA PRO A 378 22.87 13.30 8.99
C PRO A 378 23.14 12.00 8.19
N GLY A 379 23.87 12.14 7.09
CA GLY A 379 24.17 11.01 6.18
C GLY A 379 23.12 10.76 5.09
N PHE A 380 21.94 11.42 5.16
CA PHE A 380 20.84 11.17 4.24
C PHE A 380 20.29 12.42 3.54
N LYS A 381 20.88 13.59 3.79
CA LYS A 381 20.46 14.84 3.14
C LYS A 381 20.65 14.77 1.61
N PRO A 382 19.89 15.53 0.80
CA PRO A 382 20.06 15.58 -0.66
C PRO A 382 21.48 15.81 -1.14
N ALA A 383 22.27 16.61 -0.39
CA ALA A 383 23.70 16.82 -0.69
C ALA A 383 24.59 15.59 -0.45
N GLN A 384 24.07 14.51 0.15
CA GLN A 384 24.80 13.28 0.45
C GLN A 384 24.25 12.07 -0.29
N VAL A 385 22.93 12.07 -0.53
CA VAL A 385 22.23 10.99 -1.19
C VAL A 385 21.31 11.60 -2.25
N ASN A 386 21.65 11.45 -3.51
CA ASN A 386 20.83 11.90 -4.63
C ASN A 386 21.14 11.10 -5.91
N VAL A 387 20.20 11.12 -6.85
CA VAL A 387 20.31 10.39 -8.11
C VAL A 387 21.43 10.94 -8.98
N ALA A 388 21.54 12.27 -9.12
CA ALA A 388 22.50 12.90 -10.04
C ALA A 388 23.94 12.51 -9.71
N ASP A 389 24.36 12.65 -8.46
CA ASP A 389 25.71 12.29 -8.03
C ASP A 389 25.97 10.79 -8.15
N GLN A 390 24.96 9.95 -7.85
CA GLN A 390 25.11 8.50 -7.94
C GLN A 390 25.14 7.98 -9.38
N LEU A 391 24.53 8.64 -10.34
CA LEU A 391 24.64 8.28 -11.76
C LEU A 391 26.08 8.43 -12.29
N GLU A 392 26.81 9.42 -11.79
CA GLU A 392 28.20 9.70 -12.19
C GLU A 392 29.23 8.79 -11.48
N ASP A 393 28.85 8.16 -10.35
CA ASP A 393 29.73 7.27 -9.60
C ASP A 393 29.44 5.78 -9.94
N PRO A 394 30.34 5.10 -10.69
CA PRO A 394 30.17 3.67 -11.02
C PRO A 394 30.10 2.75 -9.80
N GLY A 395 30.64 3.20 -8.64
CA GLY A 395 30.61 2.46 -7.37
C GLY A 395 29.37 2.78 -6.51
N SER A 396 28.44 3.59 -6.99
CA SER A 396 27.24 4.00 -6.23
C SER A 396 26.25 2.85 -6.00
N LEU A 397 25.34 3.04 -5.04
CA LEU A 397 24.25 2.08 -4.80
C LEU A 397 23.33 2.00 -6.00
N LEU A 398 22.98 3.13 -6.60
CA LEU A 398 22.14 3.19 -7.79
C LEU A 398 22.71 2.34 -8.93
N ASN A 399 24.00 2.45 -9.20
CA ASN A 399 24.66 1.68 -10.25
C ASN A 399 24.82 0.19 -9.90
N THR A 400 24.82 -0.16 -8.62
CA THR A 400 24.80 -1.57 -8.17
C THR A 400 23.42 -2.19 -8.33
N VAL A 401 22.36 -1.43 -8.03
CA VAL A 401 20.96 -1.89 -8.15
C VAL A 401 20.52 -1.96 -9.62
N LYS A 402 21.06 -1.10 -10.47
CA LYS A 402 20.79 -1.06 -11.91
C LYS A 402 21.34 -2.30 -12.65
#